data_db8de0dac7ebe322a9cbc84eee9161e5
#
_entry.id   db8de0dac7ebe322a9cbc84eee9161e5
#
_cell.length_a   1.000
_cell.length_b   1.000
_cell.length_c   1.000
_cell.angle_alpha   90.00
_cell.angle_beta   90.00
_cell.angle_gamma   90.00
#
_symmetry.space_group_name_H-M   'P 1'
#
loop_
_entity.id
_entity.type
_entity.pdbx_description
1 polymer ?
#
loop_
_entity_poly.entity_id
_entity_poly.type
_entity_poly.pdbx_seq_one_letter_code
_entity_poly.pdbx_strand_id
1 'polypeptide(L)'
;MKDVDGQLNPVPPKQNSVQPSVAEVYFYEEDVSLPYYTDRFNLEEGDTVFVEGKMAGKRGQVQKVSHTFRIRSGEYEQIRCVVTFSKPSKLYFSTSHLIEFRARALSVKQVKSWFGIPDEKVELLIGEGTETFRVSDLFTTGVNYEFGMKAHNKYFRKNKVKYLSLENGNGYAIVVDDQPYEVRFRMDKNGTGRALTCSCREVGVCVHSQAAVFELWELMDTIMETYRHEYLRFNRFYAVSKDFILPLLMNAKQSGSITIE
;
A
#
# COMPACT_ATOMS: atom_id res chain seq x y z
N MET A 1 21.99 -48.10 20.86
CA MET A 1 21.87 -49.35 20.09
C MET A 1 21.88 -48.97 18.62
N LYS A 2 22.87 -49.40 17.88
CA LYS A 2 22.93 -49.21 16.41
C LYS A 2 22.18 -50.35 15.79
N ASP A 3 21.18 -50.11 14.98
CA ASP A 3 20.55 -51.12 14.16
C ASP A 3 21.46 -51.53 13.02
N VAL A 4 21.36 -52.79 12.62
CA VAL A 4 22.31 -53.55 11.81
C VAL A 4 22.47 -53.01 10.36
N ASP A 5 21.68 -52.02 9.96
CA ASP A 5 21.67 -51.52 8.57
C ASP A 5 22.16 -50.08 8.37
N GLY A 6 22.66 -49.41 9.41
CA GLY A 6 23.34 -48.11 9.28
C GLY A 6 22.50 -46.96 8.68
N GLN A 7 21.21 -47.10 8.51
CA GLN A 7 20.35 -46.03 8.05
C GLN A 7 20.02 -45.07 9.20
N LEU A 8 20.50 -43.83 9.11
CA LEU A 8 20.03 -42.74 9.94
C LEU A 8 18.57 -42.48 9.62
N ASN A 9 17.68 -42.80 10.54
CA ASN A 9 16.28 -42.36 10.45
C ASN A 9 16.27 -40.85 10.29
N PRO A 10 15.61 -40.30 9.25
CA PRO A 10 15.50 -38.85 9.10
C PRO A 10 14.80 -38.31 10.34
N VAL A 11 15.48 -37.37 11.01
CA VAL A 11 14.86 -36.59 12.11
C VAL A 11 13.63 -35.92 11.49
N PRO A 12 12.42 -36.16 12.01
CA PRO A 12 11.24 -35.50 11.47
C PRO A 12 11.47 -33.99 11.53
N PRO A 13 11.10 -33.23 10.48
CA PRO A 13 11.23 -31.78 10.50
C PRO A 13 10.52 -31.27 11.75
N LYS A 14 11.22 -30.45 12.56
CA LYS A 14 10.63 -29.76 13.69
C LYS A 14 9.41 -29.01 13.14
N GLN A 15 8.22 -29.49 13.44
CA GLN A 15 7.02 -28.67 13.27
C GLN A 15 7.26 -27.42 14.11
N ASN A 16 7.42 -26.28 13.48
CA ASN A 16 7.47 -25.00 14.15
C ASN A 16 6.10 -24.84 14.83
N SER A 17 6.02 -25.20 16.11
CA SER A 17 4.82 -25.00 16.90
C SER A 17 4.57 -23.49 16.94
N VAL A 18 3.36 -23.08 16.58
CA VAL A 18 2.94 -21.70 16.71
C VAL A 18 3.00 -21.31 18.17
N GLN A 19 3.72 -20.24 18.49
CA GLN A 19 3.76 -19.69 19.85
C GLN A 19 2.63 -18.66 19.99
N PRO A 20 1.74 -18.81 20.99
CA PRO A 20 0.77 -17.79 21.30
C PRO A 20 1.43 -16.42 21.51
N SER A 21 0.86 -15.38 20.92
CA SER A 21 1.38 -14.02 21.02
C SER A 21 0.28 -12.98 21.06
N VAL A 22 0.61 -11.81 21.59
CA VAL A 22 -0.17 -10.57 21.45
C VAL A 22 0.61 -9.62 20.54
N ALA A 23 -0.03 -9.17 19.49
CA ALA A 23 0.53 -8.21 18.54
C ALA A 23 -0.15 -6.85 18.71
N GLU A 24 0.65 -5.79 18.73
CA GLU A 24 0.17 -4.42 18.56
C GLU A 24 0.01 -4.15 17.08
N VAL A 25 -1.23 -3.90 16.64
CA VAL A 25 -1.59 -3.73 15.23
C VAL A 25 -2.02 -2.30 14.99
N TYR A 26 -1.36 -1.62 14.05
CA TYR A 26 -1.67 -0.26 13.64
C TYR A 26 -2.58 -0.24 12.42
N PHE A 27 -3.62 0.60 12.48
CA PHE A 27 -4.60 0.82 11.42
C PHE A 27 -4.45 2.23 10.85
N TYR A 28 -3.95 2.32 9.63
CA TYR A 28 -3.60 3.59 8.97
C TYR A 28 -4.77 4.55 8.78
N GLU A 29 -5.96 4.03 8.43
CA GLU A 29 -7.14 4.89 8.20
C GLU A 29 -7.63 5.56 9.48
N GLU A 30 -7.59 4.84 10.61
CA GLU A 30 -8.05 5.29 11.91
C GLU A 30 -6.97 5.99 12.73
N ASP A 31 -5.69 5.82 12.33
CA ASP A 31 -4.53 6.33 13.07
C ASP A 31 -4.49 5.81 14.53
N VAL A 32 -4.70 4.49 14.70
CA VAL A 32 -4.78 3.85 16.01
C VAL A 32 -4.03 2.52 16.03
N SER A 33 -3.36 2.25 17.16
CA SER A 33 -2.79 0.93 17.48
C SER A 33 -3.65 0.21 18.52
N LEU A 34 -3.95 -1.06 18.27
CA LEU A 34 -4.75 -1.90 19.16
C LEU A 34 -4.09 -3.27 19.34
N PRO A 35 -4.22 -3.88 20.54
CA PRO A 35 -3.68 -5.21 20.80
C PRO A 35 -4.61 -6.32 20.31
N TYR A 36 -4.02 -7.34 19.66
CA TYR A 36 -4.72 -8.53 19.18
C TYR A 36 -3.97 -9.81 19.58
N TYR A 37 -4.71 -10.86 19.87
CA TYR A 37 -4.17 -12.18 20.21
C TYR A 37 -4.11 -13.10 18.99
N THR A 38 -3.11 -13.99 18.97
CA THR A 38 -3.08 -15.14 18.06
C THR A 38 -2.38 -16.34 18.71
N ASP A 39 -2.92 -17.53 18.46
CA ASP A 39 -2.33 -18.83 18.70
C ASP A 39 -2.22 -19.65 17.40
N ARG A 40 -2.48 -18.99 16.25
CA ARG A 40 -2.55 -19.62 14.94
C ARG A 40 -1.45 -19.15 13.97
N PHE A 41 -0.82 -18.02 14.25
CA PHE A 41 0.17 -17.42 13.38
C PHE A 41 1.43 -17.02 14.14
N ASN A 42 2.60 -17.35 13.61
CA ASN A 42 3.85 -16.76 14.04
C ASN A 42 4.00 -15.42 13.31
N LEU A 43 3.83 -14.34 14.05
CA LEU A 43 3.84 -12.98 13.50
C LEU A 43 5.22 -12.36 13.64
N GLU A 44 5.54 -11.48 12.68
CA GLU A 44 6.70 -10.60 12.69
C GLU A 44 6.27 -9.14 12.57
N GLU A 45 7.12 -8.22 13.04
CA GLU A 45 6.92 -6.78 12.83
C GLU A 45 6.89 -6.47 11.34
N GLY A 46 5.92 -5.67 10.90
CA GLY A 46 5.68 -5.37 9.50
C GLY A 46 4.64 -6.27 8.81
N ASP A 47 4.24 -7.39 9.43
CA ASP A 47 3.22 -8.25 8.87
C ASP A 47 1.91 -7.50 8.62
N THR A 48 1.30 -7.78 7.47
CA THR A 48 -0.06 -7.30 7.15
C THR A 48 -1.08 -8.30 7.66
N VAL A 49 -2.02 -7.82 8.46
CA VAL A 49 -3.04 -8.66 9.11
C VAL A 49 -4.46 -8.12 8.92
N PHE A 50 -5.42 -9.04 9.01
CA PHE A 50 -6.84 -8.73 9.20
C PHE A 50 -7.30 -9.35 10.52
N VAL A 51 -8.15 -8.63 11.23
CA VAL A 51 -8.56 -8.94 12.60
C VAL A 51 -10.06 -9.17 12.71
N GLU A 52 -10.49 -9.68 13.84
CA GLU A 52 -11.90 -9.78 14.25
C GLU A 52 -12.33 -8.50 15.00
N GLY A 53 -13.62 -8.39 15.31
CA GLY A 53 -14.18 -7.37 16.17
C GLY A 53 -14.32 -5.99 15.51
N LYS A 54 -14.01 -4.94 16.28
CA LYS A 54 -14.25 -3.54 15.87
C LYS A 54 -13.56 -3.14 14.57
N MET A 55 -12.36 -3.69 14.32
CA MET A 55 -11.57 -3.40 13.12
C MET A 55 -11.71 -4.47 12.04
N ALA A 56 -12.74 -5.31 12.12
CA ALA A 56 -12.98 -6.36 11.13
C ALA A 56 -13.07 -5.79 9.70
N GLY A 57 -12.39 -6.44 8.76
CA GLY A 57 -12.32 -6.02 7.35
C GLY A 57 -11.34 -4.91 7.06
N LYS A 58 -10.69 -4.31 8.06
CA LYS A 58 -9.65 -3.29 7.88
C LYS A 58 -8.28 -3.94 7.88
N ARG A 59 -7.39 -3.42 7.05
CA ARG A 59 -5.99 -3.83 6.99
C ARG A 59 -5.23 -3.21 8.16
N GLY A 60 -4.58 -4.06 8.94
CA GLY A 60 -3.64 -3.63 9.96
C GLY A 60 -2.20 -4.03 9.63
N GLN A 61 -1.24 -3.36 10.25
CA GLN A 61 0.18 -3.71 10.22
C GLN A 61 0.68 -3.97 11.62
N VAL A 62 1.35 -5.11 11.81
CA VAL A 62 1.96 -5.47 13.09
C VAL A 62 3.13 -4.52 13.38
N GLN A 63 3.05 -3.81 14.51
CA GLN A 63 4.12 -2.92 14.98
C GLN A 63 5.02 -3.59 15.99
N LYS A 64 4.46 -4.50 16.81
CA LYS A 64 5.19 -5.19 17.86
C LYS A 64 4.54 -6.54 18.16
N VAL A 65 5.35 -7.54 18.47
CA VAL A 65 4.90 -8.86 18.90
C VAL A 65 5.44 -9.16 20.30
N SER A 66 4.58 -9.65 21.18
CA SER A 66 4.95 -10.07 22.53
C SER A 66 4.49 -11.50 22.80
N HIS A 67 5.42 -12.33 23.27
CA HIS A 67 5.14 -13.68 23.77
C HIS A 67 4.99 -13.73 25.28
N THR A 68 5.25 -12.62 25.98
CA THR A 68 5.12 -12.49 27.42
C THR A 68 3.93 -11.62 27.75
N PHE A 69 2.79 -12.22 28.00
CA PHE A 69 1.55 -11.51 28.31
C PHE A 69 0.71 -12.30 29.31
N ARG A 70 -0.14 -11.59 30.05
CA ARG A 70 -1.19 -12.19 30.88
C ARG A 70 -2.51 -12.03 30.15
N ILE A 71 -3.06 -13.13 29.65
CA ILE A 71 -4.41 -13.12 29.08
C ILE A 71 -5.41 -13.48 30.13
N ARG A 72 -6.47 -12.68 30.26
CA ARG A 72 -7.77 -13.15 30.76
C ARG A 72 -8.57 -13.55 29.51
N SER A 73 -9.12 -14.76 29.54
CA SER A 73 -9.95 -15.27 28.45
C SER A 73 -11.02 -14.24 28.06
N GLY A 74 -10.99 -13.78 26.81
CA GLY A 74 -11.93 -12.81 26.26
C GLY A 74 -11.50 -11.33 26.26
N GLU A 75 -10.30 -10.98 26.74
CA GLU A 75 -9.83 -9.59 26.76
C GLU A 75 -9.31 -9.09 25.40
N TYR A 76 -8.91 -9.99 24.49
CA TYR A 76 -8.33 -9.61 23.20
C TYR A 76 -9.13 -10.20 22.05
N GLU A 77 -9.39 -9.38 21.05
CA GLU A 77 -9.87 -9.84 19.76
C GLU A 77 -8.76 -10.58 19.02
N GLN A 78 -9.12 -11.47 18.08
CA GLN A 78 -8.16 -12.35 17.42
C GLN A 78 -7.70 -11.83 16.07
N ILE A 79 -6.49 -12.21 15.70
CA ILE A 79 -6.02 -12.09 14.32
C ILE A 79 -6.66 -13.19 13.47
N ARG A 80 -7.38 -12.77 12.44
CA ARG A 80 -8.14 -13.65 11.55
C ARG A 80 -7.30 -14.17 10.40
N CYS A 81 -6.45 -13.32 9.84
CA CYS A 81 -5.66 -13.64 8.66
C CYS A 81 -4.35 -12.86 8.62
N VAL A 82 -3.30 -13.50 8.11
CA VAL A 82 -2.00 -12.90 7.78
C VAL A 82 -1.83 -12.88 6.26
N VAL A 83 -1.37 -11.77 5.72
CA VAL A 83 -1.06 -11.62 4.29
C VAL A 83 0.44 -11.53 4.10
N THR A 84 0.99 -12.49 3.38
CA THR A 84 2.42 -12.55 3.05
C THR A 84 2.62 -12.18 1.58
N PHE A 85 3.61 -11.35 1.31
CA PHE A 85 4.03 -11.00 -0.03
C PHE A 85 5.31 -11.75 -0.37
N SER A 86 5.26 -12.63 -1.38
CA SER A 86 6.46 -13.37 -1.81
C SER A 86 7.35 -12.54 -2.72
N LYS A 87 8.64 -12.86 -2.72
CA LYS A 87 9.67 -12.29 -3.61
C LYS A 87 10.41 -13.44 -4.31
N PRO A 88 10.69 -13.36 -5.63
CA PRO A 88 10.12 -12.44 -6.62
C PRO A 88 8.68 -12.84 -6.95
N SER A 89 7.85 -11.90 -7.31
CA SER A 89 6.45 -12.15 -7.61
C SER A 89 6.02 -11.57 -8.95
N LYS A 90 4.81 -11.92 -9.39
CA LYS A 90 4.15 -11.30 -10.54
C LYS A 90 3.66 -9.89 -10.21
N LEU A 91 3.52 -9.59 -8.94
CA LEU A 91 3.24 -8.28 -8.39
C LEU A 91 4.54 -7.63 -7.94
N TYR A 92 4.74 -6.38 -8.27
CA TYR A 92 5.80 -5.58 -7.69
C TYR A 92 5.27 -4.99 -6.39
N PHE A 93 5.85 -5.40 -5.31
CA PHE A 93 5.54 -4.86 -4.02
C PHE A 93 6.41 -3.63 -3.77
N SER A 94 5.81 -2.50 -3.50
CA SER A 94 6.57 -1.26 -3.45
C SER A 94 6.41 -0.48 -2.16
N THR A 95 5.24 -0.04 -1.77
CA THR A 95 5.09 0.86 -0.64
C THR A 95 4.32 0.25 0.52
N SER A 96 4.24 0.97 1.63
CA SER A 96 3.37 0.58 2.75
C SER A 96 1.90 0.48 2.35
N HIS A 97 1.48 1.26 1.34
CA HIS A 97 0.07 1.43 0.97
C HIS A 97 -0.33 0.75 -0.34
N LEU A 98 0.55 0.73 -1.34
CA LEU A 98 0.23 0.31 -2.68
C LEU A 98 0.83 -1.05 -3.04
N ILE A 99 0.14 -1.79 -3.92
CA ILE A 99 0.66 -2.95 -4.65
C ILE A 99 0.82 -2.54 -6.10
N GLU A 100 2.01 -2.69 -6.64
CA GLU A 100 2.30 -2.43 -8.04
C GLU A 100 2.02 -3.67 -8.89
N PHE A 101 1.35 -3.46 -10.02
CA PHE A 101 1.07 -4.50 -11.00
C PHE A 101 1.93 -4.36 -12.24
N ARG A 102 2.29 -5.48 -12.84
CA ARG A 102 3.00 -5.50 -14.13
C ARG A 102 2.22 -4.74 -15.19
N ALA A 103 2.97 -4.14 -16.08
CA ALA A 103 2.46 -3.40 -17.21
C ALA A 103 1.30 -4.12 -17.92
N ARG A 104 0.19 -3.42 -18.17
CA ARG A 104 -1.06 -3.86 -18.81
C ARG A 104 -2.00 -4.71 -17.93
N ALA A 105 -1.70 -4.94 -16.66
CA ALA A 105 -2.61 -5.69 -15.79
C ALA A 105 -3.91 -4.93 -15.51
N LEU A 106 -3.84 -3.60 -15.42
CA LEU A 106 -4.97 -2.74 -15.09
C LEU A 106 -5.06 -1.54 -16.06
N SER A 107 -6.22 -1.31 -16.65
CA SER A 107 -6.47 -0.11 -17.43
C SER A 107 -7.06 0.99 -16.55
N VAL A 108 -6.73 2.26 -16.85
CA VAL A 108 -7.32 3.43 -16.17
C VAL A 108 -8.86 3.38 -16.25
N LYS A 109 -9.43 2.95 -17.37
CA LYS A 109 -10.87 2.77 -17.54
C LYS A 109 -11.47 1.79 -16.52
N GLN A 110 -10.83 0.65 -16.34
CA GLN A 110 -11.26 -0.35 -15.36
C GLN A 110 -11.16 0.20 -13.93
N VAL A 111 -10.07 0.89 -13.61
CA VAL A 111 -9.89 1.51 -12.30
C VAL A 111 -10.94 2.59 -12.04
N LYS A 112 -11.22 3.45 -13.03
CA LYS A 112 -12.29 4.45 -12.92
C LYS A 112 -13.63 3.83 -12.58
N SER A 113 -13.98 2.68 -13.20
CA SER A 113 -15.24 1.99 -12.91
C SER A 113 -15.32 1.50 -11.47
N TRP A 114 -14.21 1.13 -10.84
CA TRP A 114 -14.19 0.71 -9.42
C TRP A 114 -14.53 1.84 -8.46
N PHE A 115 -14.23 3.08 -8.84
CA PHE A 115 -14.48 4.28 -8.02
C PHE A 115 -15.69 5.08 -8.49
N GLY A 116 -16.46 4.56 -9.45
CA GLY A 116 -17.65 5.23 -9.97
C GLY A 116 -17.33 6.52 -10.73
N ILE A 117 -16.12 6.69 -11.24
CA ILE A 117 -15.70 7.87 -12.00
C ILE A 117 -16.18 7.72 -13.44
N PRO A 118 -16.96 8.69 -14.00
CA PRO A 118 -17.43 8.61 -15.36
C PRO A 118 -16.30 8.54 -16.39
N ASP A 119 -16.52 7.80 -17.48
CA ASP A 119 -15.59 7.72 -18.61
C ASP A 119 -15.54 9.02 -19.45
N GLU A 120 -16.49 9.95 -19.19
CA GLU A 120 -16.52 11.20 -19.90
C GLU A 120 -15.19 11.92 -19.79
N LYS A 121 -14.67 12.32 -20.95
CA LYS A 121 -13.53 13.20 -21.06
C LYS A 121 -13.95 14.55 -20.48
N VAL A 122 -13.82 14.69 -19.17
CA VAL A 122 -13.65 16.02 -18.63
C VAL A 122 -12.35 16.52 -19.27
N GLU A 123 -12.46 17.36 -20.27
CA GLU A 123 -11.34 18.15 -20.74
C GLU A 123 -10.98 19.07 -19.56
N LEU A 124 -10.17 18.49 -18.65
CA LEU A 124 -9.42 19.32 -17.76
C LEU A 124 -8.60 20.21 -18.69
N LEU A 125 -8.95 21.48 -18.74
CA LEU A 125 -8.09 22.50 -19.32
C LEU A 125 -6.76 22.38 -18.59
N ILE A 126 -5.90 21.55 -19.16
CA ILE A 126 -4.51 21.47 -18.76
C ILE A 126 -3.95 22.77 -19.30
N GLY A 127 -4.03 23.82 -18.48
CA GLY A 127 -3.23 24.99 -18.70
C GLY A 127 -1.83 24.47 -18.94
N GLU A 128 -1.15 24.97 -19.95
CA GLU A 128 0.28 24.75 -20.15
C GLU A 128 1.01 25.38 -18.96
N GLY A 129 0.79 24.83 -17.75
CA GLY A 129 1.44 25.28 -16.55
C GLY A 129 2.93 25.07 -16.75
N THR A 130 3.64 26.17 -16.85
CA THR A 130 5.10 26.19 -16.88
C THR A 130 5.70 25.80 -15.53
N GLU A 131 4.87 25.66 -14.51
CA GLU A 131 5.30 25.26 -13.18
C GLU A 131 5.81 23.83 -13.18
N THR A 132 7.09 23.73 -12.90
CA THR A 132 7.76 22.43 -12.68
C THR A 132 7.79 22.13 -11.19
N PHE A 133 7.65 20.86 -10.83
CA PHE A 133 7.90 20.39 -9.49
C PHE A 133 8.94 19.25 -9.53
N ARG A 134 9.81 19.21 -8.55
CA ARG A 134 10.55 18.00 -8.23
C ARG A 134 9.92 17.39 -7.01
N VAL A 135 9.83 16.09 -7.00
CA VAL A 135 9.27 15.36 -5.86
C VAL A 135 10.02 15.71 -4.57
N SER A 136 11.36 15.87 -4.65
CA SER A 136 12.20 16.30 -3.54
C SER A 136 11.90 17.72 -3.02
N ASP A 137 11.42 18.61 -3.88
CA ASP A 137 11.28 20.04 -3.53
C ASP A 137 9.99 20.31 -2.74
N LEU A 138 9.03 19.41 -2.77
CA LEU A 138 7.76 19.52 -2.02
C LEU A 138 7.96 19.53 -0.50
N PHE A 139 9.08 19.02 -0.03
CA PHE A 139 9.44 19.01 1.39
C PHE A 139 10.26 20.22 1.82
N THR A 140 10.83 20.99 0.89
CA THR A 140 11.87 21.99 1.20
C THR A 140 11.43 23.46 1.01
N THR A 141 10.37 23.73 0.27
CA THR A 141 9.94 25.12 0.01
C THR A 141 8.89 25.58 1.01
N GLY A 142 9.27 26.56 1.84
CA GLY A 142 8.52 27.06 2.99
C GLY A 142 7.11 27.61 2.74
N VAL A 143 6.72 27.90 1.50
CA VAL A 143 5.37 28.40 1.15
C VAL A 143 4.31 27.29 1.21
N ASN A 144 4.71 26.02 1.08
CA ASN A 144 3.78 24.88 1.03
C ASN A 144 3.91 23.94 2.23
N TYR A 145 4.66 24.32 3.28
CA TYR A 145 4.92 23.41 4.41
C TYR A 145 3.62 22.97 5.11
N GLU A 146 2.72 23.89 5.42
CA GLU A 146 1.44 23.55 6.08
C GLU A 146 0.56 22.66 5.19
N PHE A 147 0.48 22.98 3.89
CA PHE A 147 -0.23 22.13 2.92
C PHE A 147 0.43 20.77 2.79
N GLY A 148 1.76 20.71 2.71
CA GLY A 148 2.52 19.48 2.67
C GLY A 148 2.28 18.60 3.90
N MET A 149 2.33 19.19 5.10
CA MET A 149 2.03 18.48 6.35
C MET A 149 0.59 17.98 6.41
N LYS A 150 -0.38 18.77 5.93
CA LYS A 150 -1.78 18.36 5.84
C LYS A 150 -1.96 17.21 4.83
N ALA A 151 -1.35 17.31 3.65
CA ALA A 151 -1.37 16.27 2.64
C ALA A 151 -0.72 14.98 3.15
N HIS A 152 0.42 15.08 3.81
CA HIS A 152 1.11 13.94 4.40
C HIS A 152 0.27 13.29 5.51
N ASN A 153 -0.16 14.05 6.53
CA ASN A 153 -0.81 13.47 7.71
C ASN A 153 -2.24 13.01 7.46
N LYS A 154 -3.02 13.75 6.65
CA LYS A 154 -4.45 13.48 6.45
C LYS A 154 -4.69 12.53 5.27
N TYR A 155 -3.83 12.55 4.25
CA TYR A 155 -4.06 11.80 3.01
C TYR A 155 -3.04 10.68 2.78
N PHE A 156 -1.74 10.99 2.77
CA PHE A 156 -0.70 9.99 2.55
C PHE A 156 -0.69 8.95 3.68
N ARG A 157 -0.43 9.34 4.93
CA ARG A 157 -0.41 8.42 6.07
C ARG A 157 -1.70 7.62 6.28
N LYS A 158 -2.84 8.16 5.85
CA LYS A 158 -4.15 7.49 5.93
C LYS A 158 -4.51 6.72 4.67
N ASN A 159 -3.54 6.51 3.78
CA ASN A 159 -3.72 5.74 2.54
C ASN A 159 -4.93 6.21 1.72
N LYS A 160 -5.08 7.53 1.53
CA LYS A 160 -6.17 8.10 0.72
C LYS A 160 -5.91 8.03 -0.78
N VAL A 161 -4.67 7.83 -1.20
CA VAL A 161 -4.33 7.54 -2.60
C VAL A 161 -4.64 6.08 -2.89
N LYS A 162 -5.66 5.84 -3.68
CA LYS A 162 -6.18 4.48 -3.94
C LYS A 162 -5.65 3.88 -5.24
N TYR A 163 -5.18 4.70 -6.14
CA TYR A 163 -4.56 4.32 -7.39
C TYR A 163 -3.51 5.33 -7.82
N LEU A 164 -2.42 4.84 -8.37
CA LEU A 164 -1.37 5.66 -8.96
C LEU A 164 -0.77 4.93 -10.16
N SER A 165 -0.60 5.64 -11.27
CA SER A 165 0.07 5.11 -12.46
C SER A 165 0.97 6.14 -13.12
N LEU A 166 2.01 5.64 -13.77
CA LEU A 166 2.84 6.41 -14.68
C LEU A 166 3.01 5.60 -15.97
N GLU A 167 2.67 6.18 -17.11
CA GLU A 167 2.81 5.55 -18.41
C GLU A 167 3.36 6.55 -19.43
N ASN A 168 4.56 6.30 -19.94
CA ASN A 168 5.24 7.16 -20.91
C ASN A 168 5.30 8.63 -20.47
N GLY A 169 5.57 8.86 -19.19
CA GLY A 169 5.63 10.20 -18.61
C GLY A 169 4.26 10.81 -18.25
N ASN A 170 3.13 10.14 -18.55
CA ASN A 170 1.81 10.61 -18.13
C ASN A 170 1.44 9.95 -16.82
N GLY A 171 1.27 10.75 -15.77
CA GLY A 171 0.86 10.33 -14.45
C GLY A 171 -0.64 10.49 -14.22
N TYR A 172 -1.23 9.55 -13.51
CA TYR A 172 -2.63 9.57 -13.12
C TYR A 172 -2.79 8.94 -11.73
N ALA A 173 -3.51 9.60 -10.84
CA ALA A 173 -3.83 9.08 -9.53
C ALA A 173 -5.31 9.31 -9.17
N ILE A 174 -5.81 8.49 -8.25
CA ILE A 174 -7.12 8.66 -7.60
C ILE A 174 -6.88 8.82 -6.11
N VAL A 175 -7.33 9.94 -5.58
CA VAL A 175 -7.29 10.25 -4.14
C VAL A 175 -8.72 10.29 -3.61
N VAL A 176 -9.03 9.50 -2.59
CA VAL A 176 -10.39 9.42 -2.04
C VAL A 176 -10.45 10.14 -0.70
N ASP A 177 -11.30 11.17 -0.62
CA ASP A 177 -11.63 11.87 0.62
C ASP A 177 -13.15 11.76 0.87
N ASP A 178 -13.93 12.80 0.65
CA ASP A 178 -15.40 12.79 0.63
C ASP A 178 -15.94 12.14 -0.66
N GLN A 179 -15.19 12.26 -1.72
CA GLN A 179 -15.40 11.64 -3.03
C GLN A 179 -14.05 11.33 -3.69
N PRO A 180 -14.03 10.56 -4.80
CA PRO A 180 -12.80 10.35 -5.55
C PRO A 180 -12.41 11.60 -6.34
N TYR A 181 -11.13 11.99 -6.22
CA TYR A 181 -10.51 13.08 -6.97
C TYR A 181 -9.47 12.53 -7.94
N GLU A 182 -9.53 12.98 -9.18
CA GLU A 182 -8.53 12.65 -10.21
C GLU A 182 -7.37 13.64 -10.14
N VAL A 183 -6.15 13.09 -10.04
CA VAL A 183 -4.92 13.88 -10.15
C VAL A 183 -4.18 13.45 -11.41
N ARG A 184 -3.72 14.43 -12.19
CA ARG A 184 -2.95 14.20 -13.42
C ARG A 184 -1.68 15.03 -13.41
N PHE A 185 -0.61 14.47 -13.96
CA PHE A 185 0.68 15.14 -14.08
C PHE A 185 1.49 14.56 -15.25
N ARG A 186 2.54 15.27 -15.63
CA ARG A 186 3.56 14.74 -16.56
C ARG A 186 4.89 14.67 -15.83
N MET A 187 5.66 13.64 -16.09
CA MET A 187 7.00 13.47 -15.55
C MET A 187 7.99 13.21 -16.68
N ASP A 188 9.11 13.92 -16.66
CA ASP A 188 10.20 13.67 -17.59
C ASP A 188 11.11 12.53 -17.09
N LYS A 189 12.08 12.14 -17.94
CA LYS A 189 13.03 11.07 -17.61
C LYS A 189 13.96 11.40 -16.44
N ASN A 190 14.05 12.67 -16.06
CA ASN A 190 14.91 13.15 -14.98
C ASN A 190 14.14 13.25 -13.64
N GLY A 191 12.88 12.83 -13.60
CA GLY A 191 12.04 12.91 -12.40
C GLY A 191 11.47 14.32 -12.14
N THR A 192 11.50 15.24 -13.13
CA THR A 192 10.86 16.53 -13.02
C THR A 192 9.41 16.43 -13.47
N GLY A 193 8.49 16.81 -12.61
CA GLY A 193 7.06 16.85 -12.88
C GLY A 193 6.61 18.17 -13.45
N ARG A 194 5.54 18.13 -14.27
CA ARG A 194 4.88 19.30 -14.88
C ARG A 194 3.37 19.08 -14.93
N ALA A 195 2.63 20.16 -15.13
CA ALA A 195 1.18 20.13 -15.37
C ALA A 195 0.41 19.32 -14.31
N LEU A 196 0.75 19.52 -13.04
CA LEU A 196 0.06 18.90 -11.93
C LEU A 196 -1.33 19.51 -11.75
N THR A 197 -2.36 18.71 -11.95
CA THR A 197 -3.76 19.14 -11.89
C THR A 197 -4.58 18.20 -11.02
N CYS A 198 -5.66 18.72 -10.43
CA CYS A 198 -6.60 17.93 -9.64
C CYS A 198 -8.05 18.30 -10.03
N SER A 199 -8.95 17.33 -10.01
CA SER A 199 -10.40 17.56 -10.26
C SER A 199 -11.12 18.28 -9.11
N CYS A 200 -10.46 18.60 -8.00
CA CYS A 200 -11.04 19.43 -6.95
C CYS A 200 -11.19 20.88 -7.38
N ARG A 201 -11.91 21.69 -6.59
CA ARG A 201 -12.18 23.09 -6.91
C ARG A 201 -11.04 24.05 -6.55
N GLU A 202 -9.96 23.55 -5.95
CA GLU A 202 -8.81 24.37 -5.57
C GLU A 202 -7.98 24.71 -6.81
N VAL A 203 -7.56 25.97 -6.91
CA VAL A 203 -6.70 26.44 -7.99
C VAL A 203 -5.23 26.16 -7.65
N GLY A 204 -4.50 25.56 -8.58
CA GLY A 204 -3.08 25.24 -8.40
C GLY A 204 -2.86 23.92 -7.63
N VAL A 205 -1.77 23.86 -6.87
CA VAL A 205 -1.37 22.67 -6.12
C VAL A 205 -2.23 22.54 -4.86
N CYS A 206 -3.05 21.50 -4.78
CA CYS A 206 -3.93 21.22 -3.66
C CYS A 206 -3.40 20.05 -2.80
N VAL A 207 -4.05 19.78 -1.66
CA VAL A 207 -3.68 18.68 -0.77
C VAL A 207 -3.79 17.29 -1.42
N HIS A 208 -4.74 17.08 -2.35
CA HIS A 208 -4.90 15.82 -3.07
C HIS A 208 -3.74 15.59 -4.06
N SER A 209 -3.38 16.63 -4.81
CA SER A 209 -2.25 16.55 -5.74
C SER A 209 -0.92 16.34 -5.02
N GLN A 210 -0.72 16.97 -3.86
CA GLN A 210 0.46 16.74 -3.03
C GLN A 210 0.49 15.31 -2.44
N ALA A 211 -0.65 14.77 -1.99
CA ALA A 211 -0.72 13.39 -1.51
C ALA A 211 -0.34 12.38 -2.60
N ALA A 212 -0.83 12.60 -3.84
CA ALA A 212 -0.45 11.77 -4.98
C ALA A 212 1.06 11.84 -5.28
N VAL A 213 1.68 13.00 -5.11
CA VAL A 213 3.13 13.16 -5.29
C VAL A 213 3.93 12.50 -4.17
N PHE A 214 3.47 12.50 -2.93
CA PHE A 214 4.11 11.73 -1.85
C PHE A 214 4.11 10.23 -2.14
N GLU A 215 2.98 9.67 -2.55
CA GLU A 215 2.92 8.25 -2.96
C GLU A 215 3.81 7.97 -4.17
N LEU A 216 3.83 8.87 -5.14
CA LEU A 216 4.71 8.77 -6.30
C LEU A 216 6.18 8.72 -5.87
N TRP A 217 6.58 9.55 -4.93
CA TRP A 217 7.95 9.59 -4.43
C TRP A 217 8.34 8.27 -3.75
N GLU A 218 7.53 7.78 -2.80
CA GLU A 218 7.79 6.51 -2.12
C GLU A 218 7.84 5.34 -3.12
N LEU A 219 6.89 5.32 -4.08
CA LEU A 219 6.83 4.31 -5.11
C LEU A 219 8.06 4.33 -6.02
N MET A 220 8.47 5.51 -6.49
CA MET A 220 9.62 5.66 -7.37
C MET A 220 10.94 5.32 -6.67
N ASP A 221 11.08 5.66 -5.39
CA ASP A 221 12.24 5.30 -4.57
C ASP A 221 12.38 3.78 -4.50
N THR A 222 11.30 3.08 -4.13
CA THR A 222 11.27 1.61 -4.09
C THR A 222 11.52 0.96 -5.46
N ILE A 223 10.94 1.50 -6.54
CA ILE A 223 11.15 1.02 -7.90
C ILE A 223 12.63 1.17 -8.30
N MET A 224 13.22 2.32 -8.02
CA MET A 224 14.61 2.58 -8.38
C MET A 224 15.60 1.73 -7.59
N GLU A 225 15.29 1.41 -6.35
CA GLU A 225 16.10 0.49 -5.53
C GLU A 225 15.94 -0.97 -5.95
N THR A 226 14.71 -1.42 -6.24
CA THR A 226 14.39 -2.84 -6.35
C THR A 226 14.15 -3.31 -7.78
N TYR A 227 13.49 -2.48 -8.62
CA TYR A 227 12.97 -2.87 -9.95
C TYR A 227 13.43 -1.96 -11.09
N ARG A 228 14.51 -1.22 -10.90
CA ARG A 228 15.03 -0.21 -11.84
C ARG A 228 15.09 -0.68 -13.29
N HIS A 229 15.63 -1.88 -13.54
CA HIS A 229 15.80 -2.38 -14.90
C HIS A 229 14.47 -2.57 -15.65
N GLU A 230 13.46 -3.06 -14.96
CA GLU A 230 12.15 -3.30 -15.55
C GLU A 230 11.41 -1.98 -15.78
N TYR A 231 11.49 -1.05 -14.85
CA TYR A 231 10.91 0.28 -15.02
C TYR A 231 11.54 1.02 -16.21
N LEU A 232 12.86 1.06 -16.31
CA LEU A 232 13.56 1.70 -17.43
C LEU A 232 13.23 1.06 -18.77
N ARG A 233 12.97 -0.25 -18.79
CA ARG A 233 12.59 -0.97 -20.01
C ARG A 233 11.17 -0.65 -20.47
N PHE A 234 10.23 -0.54 -19.54
CA PHE A 234 8.80 -0.39 -19.88
C PHE A 234 8.29 1.03 -19.71
N ASN A 235 8.98 1.87 -18.95
CA ASN A 235 8.63 3.26 -18.62
C ASN A 235 7.17 3.42 -18.15
N ARG A 236 6.71 2.46 -17.34
CA ARG A 236 5.33 2.45 -16.82
C ARG A 236 5.19 1.57 -15.60
N PHE A 237 4.28 1.95 -14.72
CA PHE A 237 3.78 1.13 -13.62
C PHE A 237 2.30 1.44 -13.36
N TYR A 238 1.66 0.54 -12.63
CA TYR A 238 0.28 0.66 -12.17
C TYR A 238 0.22 0.15 -10.75
N ALA A 239 -0.14 1.00 -9.80
CA ALA A 239 -0.19 0.67 -8.39
C ALA A 239 -1.60 0.89 -7.83
N VAL A 240 -2.06 -0.01 -6.98
CA VAL A 240 -3.40 0.02 -6.38
C VAL A 240 -3.28 -0.14 -4.87
N SER A 241 -4.12 0.56 -4.14
CA SER A 241 -4.17 0.50 -2.68
C SER A 241 -4.39 -0.92 -2.17
N LYS A 242 -3.57 -1.34 -1.21
CA LYS A 242 -3.75 -2.58 -0.46
C LYS A 242 -5.10 -2.62 0.24
N ASP A 243 -5.57 -1.49 0.77
CA ASP A 243 -6.87 -1.39 1.45
C ASP A 243 -8.04 -1.62 0.50
N PHE A 244 -7.83 -1.44 -0.80
CA PHE A 244 -8.83 -1.76 -1.82
C PHE A 244 -8.79 -3.23 -2.23
N ILE A 245 -7.61 -3.77 -2.53
CA ILE A 245 -7.46 -5.11 -3.10
C ILE A 245 -7.53 -6.22 -2.04
N LEU A 246 -6.85 -6.05 -0.90
CA LEU A 246 -6.75 -7.13 0.08
C LEU A 246 -8.08 -7.52 0.71
N PRO A 247 -9.03 -6.60 1.03
CA PRO A 247 -10.35 -6.98 1.49
C PRO A 247 -11.15 -7.82 0.48
N LEU A 248 -10.95 -7.61 -0.82
CA LEU A 248 -11.58 -8.44 -1.86
C LEU A 248 -11.06 -9.88 -1.80
N LEU A 249 -9.76 -10.06 -1.58
CA LEU A 249 -9.16 -11.38 -1.39
C LEU A 249 -9.59 -12.02 -0.08
N MET A 250 -9.76 -11.25 0.98
CA MET A 250 -10.23 -11.72 2.28
C MET A 250 -11.68 -12.19 2.23
N ASN A 251 -12.55 -11.51 1.49
CA ASN A 251 -13.95 -11.92 1.35
C ASN A 251 -14.10 -13.30 0.69
N ALA A 252 -13.10 -13.72 -0.10
CA ALA A 252 -13.02 -15.06 -0.65
C ALA A 252 -12.48 -16.10 0.36
N LYS A 253 -11.89 -15.67 1.48
CA LYS A 253 -11.27 -16.52 2.49
C LYS A 253 -11.73 -16.15 3.90
N GLN A 254 -12.33 -17.08 4.63
CA GLN A 254 -12.85 -16.76 5.98
C GLN A 254 -11.74 -16.57 7.03
N SER A 255 -10.65 -17.32 6.95
CA SER A 255 -9.48 -17.19 7.84
C SER A 255 -8.25 -17.89 7.27
N GLY A 256 -7.06 -17.62 7.78
CA GLY A 256 -5.81 -18.30 7.44
C GLY A 256 -4.71 -17.38 6.93
N SER A 257 -3.82 -17.92 6.07
CA SER A 257 -2.77 -17.14 5.39
C SER A 257 -3.15 -16.89 3.94
N ILE A 258 -2.82 -15.72 3.43
CA ILE A 258 -2.88 -15.37 2.02
C ILE A 258 -1.46 -15.06 1.57
N THR A 259 -0.98 -15.77 0.54
CA THR A 259 0.29 -15.45 -0.11
C THR A 259 0.01 -14.83 -1.46
N ILE A 260 0.61 -13.68 -1.73
CA ILE A 260 0.52 -12.98 -3.00
C ILE A 260 1.83 -13.20 -3.75
N GLU A 261 1.75 -13.89 -4.90
CA GLU A 261 2.86 -14.28 -5.73
C GLU A 261 2.93 -13.50 -7.05
#